data_659be3cd2680c15716d1aeca7259ce3b
#
_entry.id   659be3cd2680c15716d1aeca7259ce3b
#
_cell.length_a   1.000
_cell.length_b   1.000
_cell.length_c   1.000
_cell.angle_alpha   90.00
_cell.angle_beta   90.00
_cell.angle_gamma   90.00
#
_symmetry.space_group_name_H-M   'P 1'
#
loop_
_entity.id
_entity.type
_entity.pdbx_description
1 polymer ?
#
loop_
_entity_poly.entity_id
_entity_poly.type
_entity_poly.pdbx_seq_one_letter_code
_entity_poly.pdbx_strand_id
1 'polypeptide(L)'
;MRKTYYLLLSLFILSLTFSCDVIEKDNFTDPEADFPWVGKKVLIEDFTGYKCTNCPQASSELKTIEELYPGKVIGIAIHAGFFAQPSGDFVTDFRTTEGNELADFFEPEIFPIGMINRQG
;
A
#
# COMPACT_ATOMS: atom_id res chain seq x y z
N MET A 1 -45.69 -8.06 33.35
CA MET A 1 -44.98 -8.61 32.19
C MET A 1 -44.53 -7.52 31.16
N ARG A 2 -45.38 -6.61 30.69
CA ARG A 2 -44.95 -5.55 29.71
C ARG A 2 -43.89 -4.60 30.25
N LYS A 3 -43.97 -4.15 31.50
CA LYS A 3 -42.99 -3.25 32.14
C LYS A 3 -41.60 -3.90 32.27
N THR A 4 -41.53 -5.17 32.57
CA THR A 4 -40.29 -5.94 32.72
C THR A 4 -39.60 -6.11 31.34
N TYR A 5 -40.40 -6.29 30.26
CA TYR A 5 -39.90 -6.37 28.87
C TYR A 5 -39.25 -5.06 28.42
N TYR A 6 -39.88 -3.91 28.70
CA TYR A 6 -39.29 -2.60 28.33
C TYR A 6 -38.03 -2.30 29.16
N LEU A 7 -37.95 -2.73 30.40
CA LEU A 7 -36.74 -2.59 31.21
C LEU A 7 -35.56 -3.43 30.66
N LEU A 8 -35.84 -4.67 30.27
CA LEU A 8 -34.83 -5.54 29.66
C LEU A 8 -34.37 -5.00 28.26
N LEU A 9 -35.31 -4.50 27.46
CA LEU A 9 -35.04 -3.93 26.17
C LEU A 9 -34.17 -2.63 26.28
N SER A 10 -34.49 -1.77 27.27
CA SER A 10 -33.67 -0.56 27.51
C SER A 10 -32.28 -0.88 28.01
N LEU A 11 -32.11 -1.91 28.82
CA LEU A 11 -30.81 -2.37 29.31
C LEU A 11 -29.97 -2.95 28.18
N PHE A 12 -30.60 -3.67 27.24
CA PHE A 12 -29.95 -4.22 26.04
C PHE A 12 -29.53 -3.13 25.07
N ILE A 13 -30.33 -2.11 24.84
CA ILE A 13 -29.99 -0.96 23.99
C ILE A 13 -28.84 -0.15 24.62
N LEU A 14 -28.82 0.00 25.94
CA LEU A 14 -27.76 0.73 26.64
C LEU A 14 -26.42 -0.02 26.58
N SER A 15 -26.41 -1.35 26.49
CA SER A 15 -25.19 -2.15 26.35
C SER A 15 -24.53 -2.04 24.95
N LEU A 16 -25.27 -1.61 23.92
CA LEU A 16 -24.76 -1.44 22.56
C LEU A 16 -24.02 -0.10 22.34
N THR A 17 -24.08 0.83 23.30
CA THR A 17 -23.44 2.15 23.16
C THR A 17 -22.00 2.21 23.67
N PHE A 18 -21.47 1.14 24.27
CA PHE A 18 -20.10 1.09 24.81
C PHE A 18 -19.10 0.36 23.91
N SER A 19 -19.36 0.29 22.62
CA SER A 19 -18.37 -0.21 21.65
C SER A 19 -17.52 0.94 21.13
N CYS A 20 -16.74 1.58 22.00
CA CYS A 20 -15.58 2.37 21.59
C CYS A 20 -14.36 1.44 21.64
N ASP A 21 -13.84 1.10 20.50
CA ASP A 21 -12.53 0.48 20.38
C ASP A 21 -11.48 1.55 20.75
N VAL A 22 -11.00 1.49 21.98
CA VAL A 22 -9.91 2.34 22.46
C VAL A 22 -8.62 1.63 22.07
N ILE A 23 -8.01 2.06 20.97
CA ILE A 23 -6.66 1.63 20.62
C ILE A 23 -5.72 2.18 21.69
N GLU A 24 -5.14 1.31 22.52
CA GLU A 24 -4.13 1.70 23.50
C GLU A 24 -2.92 2.30 22.81
N LYS A 25 -2.31 3.33 23.43
CA LYS A 25 -1.17 4.06 22.87
C LYS A 25 0.00 3.15 22.50
N ASP A 26 0.15 2.02 23.14
CA ASP A 26 1.23 1.06 22.92
C ASP A 26 1.03 0.19 21.66
N ASN A 27 -0.16 0.24 21.03
CA ASN A 27 -0.46 -0.43 19.76
C ASN A 27 -0.22 0.44 18.52
N PHE A 28 0.10 1.70 18.71
CA PHE A 28 0.74 2.46 17.65
C PHE A 28 2.23 2.07 17.65
N THR A 29 2.70 1.49 16.57
CA THR A 29 4.14 1.50 16.29
C THR A 29 4.61 2.92 16.51
N ASP A 30 5.49 3.10 17.48
CA ASP A 30 5.96 4.40 17.96
C ASP A 30 6.33 5.27 16.75
N PRO A 31 5.61 6.39 16.48
CA PRO A 31 6.00 7.29 15.41
C PRO A 31 7.35 7.97 15.68
N GLU A 32 7.91 7.83 16.88
CA GLU A 32 9.27 8.25 17.25
C GLU A 32 10.33 7.17 17.01
N ALA A 33 9.99 5.99 16.45
CA ALA A 33 11.01 5.08 15.97
C ALA A 33 11.79 5.76 14.85
N ASP A 34 12.82 6.49 15.23
CA ASP A 34 13.96 7.04 14.45
C ASP A 34 13.71 7.29 12.94
N PHE A 35 12.54 7.81 12.56
CA PHE A 35 12.38 8.42 11.25
C PHE A 35 12.86 9.87 11.35
N PRO A 36 14.02 10.22 10.81
CA PRO A 36 14.59 11.58 10.89
C PRO A 36 13.76 12.61 10.14
N TRP A 37 12.61 12.18 9.60
CA TRP A 37 11.71 13.01 8.81
C TRP A 37 10.26 12.97 9.32
N VAL A 38 9.79 14.11 9.82
CA VAL A 38 8.42 14.33 10.32
C VAL A 38 7.53 15.01 9.24
N GLY A 39 7.93 14.99 7.99
CA GLY A 39 7.23 15.64 6.89
C GLY A 39 6.42 14.68 6.01
N LYS A 40 5.79 15.25 4.98
CA LYS A 40 5.10 14.48 3.93
C LYS A 40 6.13 13.64 3.17
N LYS A 41 5.86 12.35 3.04
CA LYS A 41 6.68 11.43 2.26
C LYS A 41 6.25 11.46 0.78
N VAL A 42 7.19 11.17 -0.09
CA VAL A 42 6.98 11.01 -1.53
C VAL A 42 6.82 9.52 -1.83
N LEU A 43 5.74 9.15 -2.46
CA LEU A 43 5.53 7.80 -2.99
C LEU A 43 6.03 7.77 -4.45
N ILE A 44 6.85 6.76 -4.77
CA ILE A 44 7.25 6.44 -6.15
C ILE A 44 6.73 5.03 -6.45
N GLU A 45 5.82 4.93 -7.40
CA GLU A 45 5.26 3.68 -7.90
C GLU A 45 5.98 3.33 -9.21
N ASP A 46 6.77 2.24 -9.21
CA ASP A 46 7.50 1.72 -10.37
C ASP A 46 6.70 0.57 -11.00
N PHE A 47 6.04 0.83 -12.13
CA PHE A 47 5.39 -0.21 -12.92
C PHE A 47 6.44 -1.03 -13.65
N THR A 48 6.55 -2.29 -13.30
CA THR A 48 7.65 -3.16 -13.66
C THR A 48 7.21 -4.59 -14.01
N GLY A 49 8.15 -5.38 -14.48
CA GLY A 49 7.94 -6.80 -14.73
C GLY A 49 9.27 -7.52 -14.91
N TYR A 50 9.38 -8.72 -14.38
CA TYR A 50 10.62 -9.49 -14.37
C TYR A 50 11.11 -9.95 -15.75
N LYS A 51 10.28 -9.85 -16.81
CA LYS A 51 10.68 -10.05 -18.21
C LYS A 51 11.14 -8.77 -18.90
N CYS A 52 11.06 -7.62 -18.24
CA CYS A 52 11.40 -6.32 -18.79
C CYS A 52 12.91 -6.08 -18.69
N THR A 53 13.58 -5.96 -19.81
CA THR A 53 15.04 -5.83 -19.87
C THR A 53 15.57 -4.55 -19.21
N ASN A 54 14.82 -3.45 -19.27
CA ASN A 54 15.24 -2.15 -18.74
C ASN A 54 14.77 -1.92 -17.28
N CYS A 55 13.83 -2.73 -16.77
CA CYS A 55 13.27 -2.53 -15.44
C CYS A 55 14.30 -2.69 -14.30
N PRO A 56 15.29 -3.59 -14.35
CA PRO A 56 16.32 -3.65 -13.31
C PRO A 56 17.10 -2.34 -13.13
N GLN A 57 17.34 -1.59 -14.23
CA GLN A 57 18.00 -0.29 -14.12
C GLN A 57 17.12 0.73 -13.41
N ALA A 58 15.83 0.82 -13.75
CA ALA A 58 14.89 1.73 -13.09
C ALA A 58 14.74 1.41 -11.58
N SER A 59 14.66 0.14 -11.23
CA SER A 59 14.63 -0.28 -9.82
C SER A 59 15.93 0.10 -9.07
N SER A 60 17.09 0.06 -9.74
CA SER A 60 18.36 0.52 -9.16
C SER A 60 18.38 2.03 -8.96
N GLU A 61 17.85 2.81 -9.89
CA GLU A 61 17.71 4.27 -9.76
C GLU A 61 16.75 4.63 -8.61
N LEU A 62 15.61 3.93 -8.49
CA LEU A 62 14.67 4.12 -7.39
C LEU A 62 15.35 3.88 -6.04
N LYS A 63 16.13 2.79 -5.91
CA LYS A 63 16.89 2.51 -4.71
C LYS A 63 17.91 3.62 -4.39
N THR A 64 18.58 4.15 -5.40
CA THR A 64 19.50 5.28 -5.24
C THR A 64 18.78 6.52 -4.71
N ILE A 65 17.57 6.80 -5.20
CA ILE A 65 16.75 7.91 -4.70
C ILE A 65 16.36 7.69 -3.25
N GLU A 66 15.96 6.48 -2.86
CA GLU A 66 15.65 6.15 -1.46
C GLU A 66 16.86 6.33 -0.53
N GLU A 67 18.04 5.94 -0.98
CA GLU A 67 19.31 6.11 -0.23
C GLU A 67 19.72 7.60 -0.12
N LEU A 68 19.46 8.42 -1.14
CA LEU A 68 19.72 9.87 -1.11
C LEU A 68 18.74 10.63 -0.21
N TYR A 69 17.54 10.12 -0.05
CA TYR A 69 16.46 10.77 0.71
C TYR A 69 15.89 9.83 1.78
N PRO A 70 16.69 9.39 2.75
CA PRO A 70 16.28 8.37 3.72
C PRO A 70 15.05 8.81 4.51
N GLY A 71 14.04 7.94 4.55
CA GLY A 71 12.77 8.18 5.22
C GLY A 71 11.84 9.20 4.56
N LYS A 72 12.25 9.85 3.47
CA LYS A 72 11.43 10.82 2.72
C LYS A 72 10.75 10.23 1.49
N VAL A 73 11.33 9.19 0.91
CA VAL A 73 10.84 8.49 -0.27
C VAL A 73 10.43 7.08 0.11
N ILE A 74 9.34 6.62 -0.49
CA ILE A 74 8.86 5.24 -0.41
C ILE A 74 8.72 4.75 -1.84
N GLY A 75 9.53 3.76 -2.23
CA GLY A 75 9.43 3.08 -3.51
C GLY A 75 8.53 1.84 -3.42
N ILE A 76 7.66 1.66 -4.39
CA ILE A 76 6.84 0.45 -4.54
C ILE A 76 6.98 -0.06 -5.96
N ALA A 77 7.45 -1.31 -6.12
CA ALA A 77 7.47 -2.00 -7.40
C ALA A 77 6.11 -2.67 -7.66
N ILE A 78 5.44 -2.28 -8.74
CA ILE A 78 4.15 -2.82 -9.16
C ILE A 78 4.36 -3.74 -10.35
N HIS A 79 4.36 -5.05 -10.10
CA HIS A 79 4.42 -6.05 -11.17
C HIS A 79 3.08 -6.15 -11.87
N ALA A 80 2.99 -5.65 -13.11
CA ALA A 80 1.75 -5.63 -13.87
C ALA A 80 1.99 -5.79 -15.39
N GLY A 81 0.92 -5.98 -16.12
CA GLY A 81 0.91 -6.03 -17.57
C GLY A 81 1.70 -7.22 -18.17
N PHE A 82 2.04 -7.09 -19.44
CA PHE A 82 2.66 -8.16 -20.23
C PHE A 82 4.01 -8.63 -19.66
N PHE A 83 4.84 -7.72 -19.20
CA PHE A 83 6.18 -8.05 -18.70
C PHE A 83 6.17 -8.75 -17.33
N ALA A 84 5.11 -8.64 -16.58
CA ALA A 84 4.94 -9.32 -15.29
C ALA A 84 4.19 -10.67 -15.42
N GLN A 85 3.55 -10.93 -16.56
CA GLN A 85 2.79 -12.16 -16.79
C GLN A 85 3.72 -13.38 -16.87
N PRO A 86 3.48 -14.46 -16.10
CA PRO A 86 4.27 -15.69 -16.19
C PRO A 86 4.30 -16.28 -17.60
N SER A 87 5.49 -16.67 -18.08
CA SER A 87 5.66 -17.39 -19.35
C SER A 87 7.07 -17.95 -19.51
N GLY A 88 7.22 -19.07 -20.21
CA GLY A 88 8.51 -19.71 -20.46
C GLY A 88 9.25 -20.05 -19.17
N ASP A 89 10.48 -19.59 -19.03
CA ASP A 89 11.33 -19.81 -17.84
C ASP A 89 10.91 -18.96 -16.64
N PHE A 90 10.02 -18.00 -16.83
CA PHE A 90 9.51 -17.09 -15.81
C PHE A 90 8.18 -17.59 -15.28
N VAL A 91 8.22 -18.54 -14.36
CA VAL A 91 7.04 -19.26 -13.86
C VAL A 91 6.37 -18.61 -12.64
N THR A 92 7.10 -17.76 -11.91
CA THR A 92 6.58 -17.12 -10.71
C THR A 92 5.70 -15.93 -11.07
N ASP A 93 4.51 -15.87 -10.50
CA ASP A 93 3.61 -14.72 -10.64
C ASP A 93 3.80 -13.76 -9.47
N PHE A 94 4.36 -12.60 -9.74
CA PHE A 94 4.55 -11.51 -8.76
C PHE A 94 3.44 -10.45 -8.83
N ARG A 95 2.45 -10.63 -9.71
CA ARG A 95 1.32 -9.70 -9.81
C ARG A 95 0.39 -9.85 -8.63
N THR A 96 -0.26 -8.75 -8.27
CA THR A 96 -1.36 -8.72 -7.31
C THR A 96 -2.63 -8.22 -7.99
N THR A 97 -3.78 -8.46 -7.38
CA THR A 97 -5.06 -7.92 -7.87
C THR A 97 -5.01 -6.40 -7.88
N GLU A 98 -4.52 -5.79 -6.79
CA GLU A 98 -4.42 -4.36 -6.61
C GLU A 98 -3.42 -3.72 -7.59
N GLY A 99 -2.29 -4.40 -7.85
CA GLY A 99 -1.31 -3.95 -8.84
C GLY A 99 -1.86 -3.95 -10.27
N ASN A 100 -2.67 -4.95 -10.62
CA ASN A 100 -3.35 -4.99 -11.92
C ASN A 100 -4.42 -3.88 -12.01
N GLU A 101 -5.22 -3.67 -10.96
CA GLU A 101 -6.22 -2.58 -10.92
C GLU A 101 -5.57 -1.21 -11.08
N LEU A 102 -4.41 -0.98 -10.45
CA LEU A 102 -3.64 0.26 -10.63
C LEU A 102 -3.12 0.40 -12.07
N ALA A 103 -2.60 -0.67 -12.66
CA ALA A 103 -2.15 -0.66 -14.05
C ALA A 103 -3.30 -0.43 -15.03
N ASP A 104 -4.47 -1.01 -14.78
CA ASP A 104 -5.66 -0.79 -15.59
C ASP A 104 -6.20 0.65 -15.47
N PHE A 105 -6.03 1.27 -14.30
CA PHE A 105 -6.46 2.65 -14.06
C PHE A 105 -5.52 3.69 -14.68
N PHE A 106 -4.19 3.48 -14.55
CA PHE A 106 -3.19 4.43 -15.04
C PHE A 106 -2.73 4.16 -16.47
N GLU A 107 -3.04 2.99 -17.03
CA GLU A 107 -2.73 2.57 -18.39
C GLU A 107 -1.27 2.85 -18.82
N PRO A 108 -0.25 2.32 -18.08
CA PRO A 108 1.15 2.58 -18.40
C PRO A 108 1.49 2.06 -19.80
N GLU A 109 1.82 2.95 -20.72
CA GLU A 109 2.07 2.63 -22.13
C GLU A 109 3.41 1.92 -22.37
N ILE A 110 4.39 2.20 -21.52
CA ILE A 110 5.75 1.66 -21.61
C ILE A 110 6.23 1.15 -20.25
N PHE A 111 7.24 0.25 -20.25
CA PHE A 111 7.90 -0.27 -19.06
C PHE A 111 9.40 -0.15 -19.17
N PRO A 112 10.12 0.27 -18.11
CA PRO A 112 9.59 0.74 -16.84
C PRO A 112 8.97 2.13 -16.95
N ILE A 113 8.02 2.44 -16.10
CA ILE A 113 7.50 3.79 -15.90
C ILE A 113 7.26 4.03 -14.41
N GLY A 114 7.71 5.19 -13.93
CA GLY A 114 7.55 5.60 -12.56
C GLY A 114 6.51 6.71 -12.41
N MET A 115 5.69 6.63 -11.38
CA MET A 115 4.74 7.68 -11.01
C MET A 115 5.10 8.24 -9.64
N ILE A 116 5.04 9.56 -9.51
CA ILE A 116 5.32 10.25 -8.23
C ILE A 116 4.00 10.72 -7.63
N ASN A 117 3.64 10.18 -6.46
CA ASN A 117 2.37 10.49 -5.78
C ASN A 117 1.16 10.34 -6.73
N ARG A 118 1.18 9.33 -7.59
CA ARG A 118 0.15 9.04 -8.61
C ARG A 118 -0.04 10.15 -9.64
N GLN A 119 1.03 10.86 -9.93
CA GLN A 119 1.09 11.86 -11.00
C GLN A 119 2.20 11.42 -11.97
N GLY A 120 1.84 11.16 -13.18
CA GLY A 120 2.72 10.76 -14.29
C GLY A 120 2.55 11.67 -15.48
#